data_6abb9b3c94fbe30bd35018ba28796b97
#
_entry.id   6abb9b3c94fbe30bd35018ba28796b97
#
_cell.length_a   1.000
_cell.length_b   1.000
_cell.length_c   1.000
_cell.angle_alpha   90.00
_cell.angle_beta   90.00
_cell.angle_gamma   90.00
#
_symmetry.space_group_name_H-M   'P 1'
#
loop_
_entity.id
_entity.type
_entity.pdbx_description
1 polymer ?
#
loop_
_entity_poly.entity_id
_entity_poly.type
_entity_poly.pdbx_seq_one_letter_code
_entity_poly.pdbx_strand_id
1 'polypeptide(L)'
;MNLVLKISCNNYSAWKKDFDSHKERAAVCDEIKTTVGKINDKSCMVMLYDVDMAGMQQLMSSDYLKKLTVELEIVNEEMHSFEPLDQ
;
A
#
# COMPACT_ATOMS: atom_id res chain seq x y z
N MET A 1 11.46 -4.36 7.30
CA MET A 1 11.78 -3.76 5.99
C MET A 1 10.85 -2.60 5.72
N ASN A 2 11.36 -1.53 5.18
CA ASN A 2 10.54 -0.39 4.77
C ASN A 2 10.39 -0.39 3.27
N LEU A 3 9.20 -0.04 2.79
CA LEU A 3 8.89 -0.04 1.36
C LEU A 3 8.31 1.31 0.94
N VAL A 4 8.68 1.76 -0.25
CA VAL A 4 8.02 2.87 -0.93
C VAL A 4 7.42 2.33 -2.22
N LEU A 5 6.15 2.65 -2.45
CA LEU A 5 5.37 2.15 -3.58
C LEU A 5 4.81 3.32 -4.37
N LYS A 6 4.82 3.19 -5.70
CA LYS A 6 4.02 4.07 -6.54
C LYS A 6 2.86 3.26 -7.10
N ILE A 7 1.66 3.70 -6.80
CA ILE A 7 0.43 2.98 -7.16
C ILE A 7 -0.42 3.83 -8.09
N SER A 8 -0.93 3.23 -9.15
CA SER A 8 -1.97 3.83 -9.97
C SER A 8 -3.28 3.08 -9.77
N CYS A 9 -4.38 3.78 -9.98
CA CYS A 9 -5.73 3.22 -9.87
C CYS A 9 -6.69 4.07 -10.70
N ASN A 10 -7.93 3.61 -10.85
CA ASN A 10 -8.92 4.37 -11.59
C ASN A 10 -9.65 5.42 -10.75
N ASN A 11 -9.55 5.33 -9.42
CA ASN A 11 -10.22 6.25 -8.50
C ASN A 11 -9.48 6.30 -7.16
N TYR A 12 -8.69 7.36 -6.96
CA TYR A 12 -7.89 7.52 -5.74
C TYR A 12 -8.78 7.54 -4.49
N SER A 13 -9.90 8.25 -4.53
CA SER A 13 -10.75 8.38 -3.34
C SER A 13 -11.30 7.03 -2.87
N ALA A 14 -11.72 6.19 -3.81
CA ALA A 14 -12.19 4.84 -3.50
C ALA A 14 -11.05 3.96 -2.96
N TRP A 15 -9.87 4.05 -3.58
CA TRP A 15 -8.70 3.31 -3.13
C TRP A 15 -8.30 3.73 -1.71
N LYS A 16 -8.23 5.03 -1.45
CA LYS A 16 -7.82 5.56 -0.14
C LYS A 16 -8.79 5.17 0.96
N LYS A 17 -10.08 5.20 0.66
CA LYS A 17 -11.12 4.78 1.62
C LYS A 17 -10.94 3.33 2.01
N ASP A 18 -10.70 2.45 1.04
CA ASP A 18 -10.44 1.04 1.31
C ASP A 18 -9.14 0.85 2.08
N PHE A 19 -8.08 1.53 1.66
CA PHE A 19 -6.78 1.46 2.31
C PHE A 19 -6.88 1.82 3.79
N ASP A 20 -7.58 2.91 4.12
CA ASP A 20 -7.73 3.37 5.50
C ASP A 20 -8.61 2.43 6.34
N SER A 21 -9.55 1.75 5.73
CA SER A 21 -10.46 0.84 6.44
C SER A 21 -9.90 -0.59 6.57
N HIS A 22 -8.82 -0.91 5.86
CA HIS A 22 -8.27 -2.26 5.80
C HIS A 22 -7.37 -2.53 6.99
N LYS A 23 -7.94 -3.04 8.08
CA LYS A 23 -7.25 -3.22 9.36
C LYS A 23 -6.22 -4.35 9.35
N GLU A 24 -6.33 -5.31 8.45
CA GLU A 24 -5.41 -6.43 8.37
C GLU A 24 -3.99 -6.00 8.04
N ARG A 25 -3.83 -4.87 7.37
CA ARG A 25 -2.52 -4.29 7.07
C ARG A 25 -1.73 -3.99 8.34
N ALA A 26 -2.40 -3.60 9.42
CA ALA A 26 -1.75 -3.28 10.69
C ALA A 26 -1.02 -4.48 11.30
N ALA A 27 -1.39 -5.70 10.91
CA ALA A 27 -0.73 -6.91 11.39
C ALA A 27 0.62 -7.17 10.71
N VAL A 28 0.89 -6.52 9.57
CA VAL A 28 2.08 -6.79 8.76
C VAL A 28 2.98 -5.57 8.56
N CYS A 29 2.59 -4.41 9.06
CA CYS A 29 3.43 -3.21 9.02
C CYS A 29 3.02 -2.23 10.12
N ASP A 30 3.87 -1.20 10.33
CA ASP A 30 3.57 -0.15 11.30
C ASP A 30 2.55 0.83 10.70
N GLU A 31 1.31 0.69 11.12
CA GLU A 31 0.23 1.52 10.61
C GLU A 31 0.37 2.99 10.98
N ILE A 32 0.93 3.28 12.15
CA ILE A 32 1.09 4.67 12.61
C ILE A 32 2.07 5.43 11.73
N LYS A 33 3.14 4.78 11.30
CA LYS A 33 4.15 5.40 10.43
C LYS A 33 3.76 5.38 8.95
N THR A 34 2.78 4.58 8.57
CA THR A 34 2.36 4.48 7.17
C THR A 34 1.94 5.84 6.63
N THR A 35 2.51 6.22 5.50
CA THR A 35 2.27 7.53 4.89
C THR A 35 1.78 7.36 3.47
N VAL A 36 0.75 8.11 3.10
CA VAL A 36 0.23 8.14 1.74
C VAL A 36 0.33 9.55 1.20
N GLY A 37 0.95 9.72 0.03
CA GLY A 37 1.02 11.00 -0.66
C GLY A 37 0.24 10.91 -1.96
N LYS A 38 -0.81 11.71 -2.09
CA LYS A 38 -1.59 11.77 -3.32
C LYS A 38 -0.79 12.49 -4.40
N ILE A 39 -0.67 11.89 -5.58
CA ILE A 39 -0.07 12.53 -6.75
C ILE A 39 -1.15 13.20 -7.58
N ASN A 40 -2.20 12.45 -7.90
CA ASN A 40 -3.39 12.95 -8.61
C ASN A 40 -4.56 11.99 -8.33
N ASP A 41 -5.67 12.16 -9.04
CA ASP A 41 -6.87 11.35 -8.81
C ASP A 41 -6.71 9.87 -9.18
N LYS A 42 -5.61 9.51 -9.83
CA LYS A 42 -5.35 8.16 -10.32
C LYS A 42 -4.03 7.59 -9.86
N SER A 43 -3.27 8.29 -9.03
CA SER A 43 -1.98 7.79 -8.54
C SER A 43 -1.60 8.36 -7.19
N CYS A 44 -0.80 7.59 -6.46
CA CYS A 44 -0.29 8.00 -5.16
C CYS A 44 1.02 7.28 -4.85
N MET A 45 1.71 7.79 -3.83
CA MET A 45 2.87 7.15 -3.22
C MET A 45 2.48 6.62 -1.85
N VAL A 46 2.98 5.44 -1.51
CA VAL A 46 2.75 4.84 -0.19
C VAL A 46 4.10 4.48 0.42
N MET A 47 4.31 4.88 1.67
CA MET A 47 5.49 4.47 2.43
C MET A 47 5.03 3.58 3.58
N LEU A 48 5.56 2.36 3.61
CA LEU A 48 5.26 1.36 4.62
C LEU A 48 6.49 1.10 5.46
N TYR A 49 6.33 0.99 6.76
CA TYR A 49 7.42 0.82 7.72
C TYR A 49 7.27 -0.49 8.48
N ASP A 50 8.41 -1.11 8.80
CA ASP A 50 8.46 -2.35 9.59
C ASP A 50 7.60 -3.46 8.99
N VAL A 51 7.71 -3.65 7.68
CA VAL A 51 6.90 -4.60 6.93
C VAL A 51 7.37 -6.02 7.16
N ASP A 52 6.43 -6.91 7.52
CA ASP A 52 6.62 -8.35 7.49
C ASP A 52 6.33 -8.83 6.07
N MET A 53 7.39 -9.13 5.32
CA MET A 53 7.24 -9.47 3.90
C MET A 53 6.45 -10.74 3.67
N ALA A 54 6.62 -11.76 4.51
CA ALA A 54 5.85 -13.00 4.38
C ALA A 54 4.37 -12.76 4.63
N GLY A 55 4.04 -12.00 5.69
CA GLY A 55 2.67 -11.64 6.01
C GLY A 55 2.06 -10.74 4.94
N MET A 56 2.83 -9.80 4.40
CA MET A 56 2.37 -8.92 3.34
C MET A 56 2.03 -9.69 2.06
N GLN A 57 2.86 -10.67 1.69
CA GLN A 57 2.58 -11.51 0.53
C GLN A 57 1.29 -12.31 0.70
N GLN A 58 1.06 -12.86 1.89
CA GLN A 58 -0.19 -13.56 2.18
C GLN A 58 -1.39 -12.62 2.09
N LEU A 59 -1.26 -11.43 2.64
CA LEU A 59 -2.32 -10.42 2.59
C LEU A 59 -2.64 -10.04 1.15
N MET A 60 -1.62 -9.75 0.34
CA MET A 60 -1.81 -9.34 -1.05
C MET A 60 -2.35 -10.45 -1.93
N SER A 61 -2.24 -11.71 -1.52
CA SER A 61 -2.81 -12.83 -2.26
C SER A 61 -4.23 -13.18 -1.85
N SER A 62 -4.83 -12.43 -0.92
CA SER A 62 -6.22 -12.67 -0.51
C SER A 62 -7.20 -12.41 -1.67
N ASP A 63 -8.30 -13.15 -1.68
CA ASP A 63 -9.32 -12.99 -2.72
C ASP A 63 -9.92 -11.58 -2.73
N TYR A 64 -10.10 -11.00 -1.55
CA TYR A 64 -10.60 -9.64 -1.39
C TYR A 64 -9.72 -8.62 -2.11
N LEU A 65 -8.40 -8.67 -1.88
CA LEU A 65 -7.48 -7.71 -2.50
C LEU A 65 -7.31 -7.97 -4.00
N LYS A 66 -7.36 -9.23 -4.45
CA LYS A 66 -7.33 -9.54 -5.88
C LYS A 66 -8.54 -8.96 -6.59
N LYS A 67 -9.71 -9.10 -6.00
CA LYS A 67 -10.94 -8.56 -6.55
C LYS A 67 -10.90 -7.02 -6.59
N LEU A 68 -10.46 -6.41 -5.51
CA LEU A 68 -10.32 -4.96 -5.43
C LEU A 68 -9.33 -4.43 -6.47
N THR A 69 -8.24 -5.14 -6.69
CA THR A 69 -7.24 -4.78 -7.70
C THR A 69 -7.86 -4.71 -9.10
N VAL A 70 -8.73 -5.65 -9.41
CA VAL A 70 -9.43 -5.65 -10.70
C VAL A 70 -10.44 -4.50 -10.77
N GLU A 71 -11.24 -4.32 -9.72
CA GLU A 71 -12.30 -3.28 -9.70
C GLU A 71 -11.74 -1.86 -9.80
N LEU A 72 -10.67 -1.57 -9.07
CA LEU A 72 -10.05 -0.24 -9.04
C LEU A 72 -8.89 -0.11 -10.02
N GLU A 73 -8.61 -1.14 -10.81
CA GLU A 73 -7.50 -1.16 -11.77
C GLU A 73 -6.18 -0.76 -11.11
N ILE A 74 -5.92 -1.34 -9.94
CA ILE A 74 -4.72 -1.02 -9.16
C ILE A 74 -3.48 -1.63 -9.81
N VAL A 75 -2.49 -0.78 -10.08
CA VAL A 75 -1.19 -1.21 -10.60
C VAL A 75 -0.10 -0.70 -9.67
N ASN A 76 0.75 -1.61 -9.25
CA ASN A 76 1.93 -1.29 -8.46
C ASN A 76 3.07 -0.99 -9.44
N GLU A 77 3.22 0.29 -9.80
CA GLU A 77 4.15 0.71 -10.87
C GLU A 77 5.60 0.62 -10.44
N GLU A 78 5.89 0.96 -9.20
CA GLU A 78 7.24 0.91 -8.64
C GLU A 78 7.17 0.47 -7.18
N MET A 79 8.13 -0.34 -6.76
CA MET A 79 8.27 -0.76 -5.38
C MET A 79 9.76 -0.84 -5.06
N HIS A 80 10.18 -0.10 -4.02
CA HIS A 80 11.56 -0.09 -3.56
C HIS A 80 11.60 -0.29 -2.06
N SER A 81 12.60 -1.05 -1.60
CA SER A 81 12.92 -1.08 -0.17
C SER A 81 13.84 0.10 0.13
N PHE A 82 13.74 0.63 1.33
CA PHE A 82 14.60 1.73 1.76
C PHE A 82 14.89 1.63 3.24
N GLU A 83 15.98 2.29 3.65
CA GLU A 83 16.31 2.45 5.05
C GLU A 83 16.19 3.92 5.42
N PRO A 84 15.62 4.24 6.62
CA PRO A 84 15.57 5.63 7.04
C PRO A 84 16.99 6.19 7.22
N LEU A 85 17.11 7.48 6.97
CA LEU A 85 18.39 8.16 7.18
C LEU A 85 18.74 8.14 8.66
N ASP A 86 19.98 7.79 8.93
CA ASP A 86 20.53 7.84 10.27
C ASP A 86 20.87 9.28 10.61
N GLN A 87 20.32 9.75 11.71
CA GLN A 87 20.50 11.15 12.12
C GLN A 87 21.42 11.24 13.33
#